data_26eecfae4fa50d43859dfc620e1fda84
#
_entry.id   26eecfae4fa50d43859dfc620e1fda84
#
_cell.length_a   1.000
_cell.length_b   1.000
_cell.length_c   1.000
_cell.angle_alpha   90.00
_cell.angle_beta   90.00
_cell.angle_gamma   90.00
#
_symmetry.space_group_name_H-M   'P 1'
#
loop_
_entity.id
_entity.type
_entity.pdbx_description
1 polymer ?
#
loop_
_entity_poly.entity_id
_entity_poly.type
_entity_poly.pdbx_seq_one_letter_code
_entity_poly.pdbx_strand_id
1 'polypeptide(L)'
;MESKIVYFDKPGGDANTSKTLSLAKKRAQELGIRTIVVASTVGKTAARAVGVFKGYKVIVVTHTTGFREPNTQEFTGENRKIVEDKGGIILTTTHALGGIHRSLGPSGGPPPPSLAMGDVIAMTLRMFGQGTKVACEIAAMAADAGLVRTDEEVISIGGTGRGADTALVLQPDYVHHFFNLRVKEIICKPRF
;
A
#
# COMPACT_ATOMS: atom_id res chain seq x y z
N MET A 1 20.94 -15.71 -1.34
CA MET A 1 20.88 -14.35 -0.72
C MET A 1 20.15 -14.49 0.60
N GLU A 2 20.74 -14.06 1.70
CA GLU A 2 20.08 -14.04 3.01
C GLU A 2 19.53 -12.65 3.28
N SER A 3 18.27 -12.55 3.71
CA SER A 3 17.65 -11.29 4.16
C SER A 3 17.02 -11.49 5.53
N LYS A 4 17.09 -10.48 6.39
CA LYS A 4 16.56 -10.53 7.75
C LYS A 4 15.25 -9.73 7.80
N ILE A 5 14.16 -10.41 8.15
CA ILE A 5 12.86 -9.74 8.39
C ILE A 5 12.92 -8.98 9.72
N VAL A 6 12.44 -7.74 9.72
CA VAL A 6 12.26 -6.94 10.93
C VAL A 6 10.82 -7.01 11.40
N TYR A 7 10.60 -7.40 12.64
CA TYR A 7 9.29 -7.45 13.27
C TYR A 7 9.08 -6.28 14.23
N PHE A 8 7.89 -5.69 14.20
CA PHE A 8 7.46 -4.66 15.15
C PHE A 8 6.57 -5.28 16.23
N ASP A 9 6.74 -4.85 17.47
CA ASP A 9 5.95 -5.36 18.61
C ASP A 9 4.48 -4.90 18.56
N LYS A 10 4.24 -3.71 17.99
CA LYS A 10 2.89 -3.14 17.85
C LYS A 10 2.65 -2.70 16.40
N PRO A 11 1.41 -2.83 15.88
CA PRO A 11 1.07 -2.37 14.54
C PRO A 11 0.93 -0.84 14.45
N GLY A 12 1.11 -0.30 13.25
CA GLY A 12 0.88 1.11 12.93
C GLY A 12 1.85 2.09 13.59
N GLY A 13 1.43 3.35 13.64
CA GLY A 13 2.12 4.40 14.39
C GLY A 13 3.28 5.09 13.66
N ASP A 14 3.66 6.24 14.20
CA ASP A 14 4.68 7.11 13.60
C ASP A 14 6.10 6.55 13.70
N ALA A 15 6.43 5.89 14.81
CA ALA A 15 7.74 5.26 15.01
C ALA A 15 7.97 4.14 13.99
N ASN A 16 6.98 3.26 13.81
CA ASN A 16 7.04 2.21 12.80
C ASN A 16 7.12 2.79 11.39
N THR A 17 6.38 3.86 11.08
CA THR A 17 6.42 4.51 9.77
C THR A 17 7.83 4.93 9.40
N SER A 18 8.54 5.63 10.29
CA SER A 18 9.92 6.07 10.03
C SER A 18 10.86 4.89 9.82
N LYS A 19 10.72 3.85 10.63
CA LYS A 19 11.55 2.63 10.55
C LYS A 19 11.24 1.84 9.27
N THR A 20 9.95 1.68 8.92
CA THR A 20 9.52 0.99 7.68
C THR A 20 10.09 1.67 6.45
N LEU A 21 9.96 3.00 6.34
CA LEU A 21 10.49 3.76 5.21
C LEU A 21 12.03 3.64 5.11
N SER A 22 12.74 3.66 6.23
CA SER A 22 14.19 3.49 6.26
C SER A 22 14.62 2.09 5.81
N LEU A 23 13.97 1.04 6.32
CA LEU A 23 14.24 -0.35 5.94
C LEU A 23 13.93 -0.59 4.45
N ALA A 24 12.80 -0.09 3.98
CA ALA A 24 12.38 -0.17 2.59
C ALA A 24 13.39 0.53 1.66
N LYS A 25 13.88 1.71 2.04
CA LYS A 25 14.90 2.43 1.25
C LYS A 25 16.21 1.67 1.19
N LYS A 26 16.68 1.15 2.33
CA LYS A 26 17.88 0.33 2.37
C LYS A 26 17.77 -0.87 1.42
N ARG A 27 16.63 -1.59 1.49
CA ARG A 27 16.42 -2.76 0.64
C ARG A 27 16.27 -2.39 -0.84
N ALA A 28 15.62 -1.27 -1.16
CA ALA A 28 15.54 -0.75 -2.52
C ALA A 28 16.93 -0.49 -3.13
N GLN A 29 17.85 0.07 -2.33
CA GLN A 29 19.24 0.31 -2.75
C GLN A 29 19.99 -0.99 -3.00
N GLU A 30 19.85 -1.97 -2.11
CA GLU A 30 20.51 -3.29 -2.22
C GLU A 30 20.07 -4.05 -3.47
N LEU A 31 18.80 -3.94 -3.85
CA LEU A 31 18.22 -4.64 -5.00
C LEU A 31 18.18 -3.82 -6.30
N GLY A 32 18.58 -2.54 -6.25
CA GLY A 32 18.49 -1.65 -7.41
C GLY A 32 17.05 -1.24 -7.78
N ILE A 33 16.07 -1.49 -6.91
CA ILE A 33 14.66 -1.16 -7.15
C ILE A 33 14.49 0.36 -7.11
N ARG A 34 13.79 0.93 -8.10
CA ARG A 34 13.56 2.38 -8.23
C ARG A 34 12.10 2.81 -8.09
N THR A 35 11.19 1.87 -8.00
CA THR A 35 9.74 2.12 -7.93
C THR A 35 9.21 1.74 -6.55
N ILE A 36 8.55 2.70 -5.90
CA ILE A 36 7.96 2.57 -4.56
C ILE A 36 6.47 2.84 -4.68
N VAL A 37 5.65 1.93 -4.16
CA VAL A 37 4.21 2.10 -4.02
C VAL A 37 3.89 2.24 -2.53
N VAL A 38 3.15 3.26 -2.12
CA VAL A 38 2.87 3.52 -0.71
C VAL A 38 1.40 3.87 -0.47
N ALA A 39 0.76 3.21 0.48
CA ALA A 39 -0.58 3.55 0.92
C ALA A 39 -0.56 4.79 1.82
N SER A 40 -1.47 5.73 1.58
CA SER A 40 -1.63 6.88 2.47
C SER A 40 -3.04 7.46 2.41
N THR A 41 -3.80 7.34 3.49
CA THR A 41 -5.17 7.84 3.57
C THR A 41 -5.23 9.37 3.61
N VAL A 42 -4.60 9.99 4.62
CA VAL A 42 -4.63 11.45 4.82
C VAL A 42 -3.41 12.17 4.25
N GLY A 43 -2.43 11.43 3.73
CA GLY A 43 -1.22 11.98 3.10
C GLY A 43 0.02 12.04 3.97
N LYS A 44 -0.05 11.91 5.29
CA LYS A 44 1.12 12.03 6.18
C LYS A 44 2.24 11.02 5.86
N THR A 45 1.89 9.75 5.63
CA THR A 45 2.86 8.73 5.23
C THR A 45 3.47 9.05 3.87
N ALA A 46 2.66 9.48 2.92
CA ALA A 46 3.10 9.87 1.59
C ALA A 46 4.09 11.04 1.60
N ALA A 47 3.78 12.11 2.35
CA ALA A 47 4.65 13.28 2.49
C ALA A 47 6.03 12.91 3.06
N ARG A 48 6.08 11.95 4.00
CA ARG A 48 7.35 11.39 4.51
C ARG A 48 8.05 10.53 3.44
N ALA A 49 7.30 9.65 2.76
CA ALA A 49 7.85 8.74 1.76
C ALA A 49 8.54 9.49 0.62
N VAL A 50 7.93 10.53 0.04
CA VAL A 50 8.56 11.31 -1.03
C VAL A 50 9.82 12.03 -0.56
N GLY A 51 9.92 12.37 0.73
CA GLY A 51 11.15 12.91 1.34
C GLY A 51 12.26 11.87 1.47
N VAL A 52 11.90 10.66 1.91
CA VAL A 52 12.84 9.54 2.09
C VAL A 52 13.31 9.01 0.73
N PHE A 53 12.42 8.83 -0.23
CA PHE A 53 12.69 8.23 -1.54
C PHE A 53 12.99 9.27 -2.63
N LYS A 54 13.76 10.31 -2.29
CA LYS A 54 14.21 11.31 -3.27
C LYS A 54 14.97 10.62 -4.42
N GLY A 55 14.57 10.87 -5.66
CA GLY A 55 15.14 10.26 -6.87
C GLY A 55 14.56 8.88 -7.24
N TYR A 56 13.50 8.45 -6.55
CA TYR A 56 12.72 7.25 -6.88
C TYR A 56 11.39 7.64 -7.53
N LYS A 57 10.81 6.72 -8.29
CA LYS A 57 9.41 6.83 -8.71
C LYS A 57 8.53 6.44 -7.52
N VAL A 58 7.86 7.41 -6.91
CA VAL A 58 6.97 7.19 -5.75
C VAL A 58 5.52 7.32 -6.18
N ILE A 59 4.77 6.23 -6.04
CA ILE A 59 3.34 6.16 -6.33
C ILE A 59 2.59 6.07 -5.00
N VAL A 60 1.73 7.03 -4.76
CA VAL A 60 0.94 7.14 -3.54
C VAL A 60 -0.48 6.71 -3.85
N VAL A 61 -0.94 5.63 -3.24
CA VAL A 61 -2.31 5.13 -3.40
C VAL A 61 -3.15 5.59 -2.22
N THR A 62 -4.22 6.31 -2.52
CA THR A 62 -5.16 6.86 -1.53
C THR A 62 -6.39 5.96 -1.36
N HIS A 63 -7.25 6.29 -0.41
CA HIS A 63 -8.63 5.79 -0.46
C HIS A 63 -9.36 6.37 -1.68
N THR A 64 -10.36 5.65 -2.17
CA THR A 64 -11.28 6.16 -3.18
C THR A 64 -12.00 7.42 -2.67
N THR A 65 -12.35 8.33 -3.56
CA THR A 65 -13.23 9.46 -3.23
C THR A 65 -14.59 8.94 -2.75
N GLY A 66 -15.18 9.59 -1.77
CA GLY A 66 -16.45 9.15 -1.18
C GLY A 66 -16.33 7.94 -0.25
N PHE A 67 -15.12 7.58 0.21
CA PHE A 67 -14.93 6.40 1.07
C PHE A 67 -15.63 6.51 2.43
N ARG A 68 -15.67 7.69 3.01
CA ARG A 68 -16.38 7.98 4.29
C ARG A 68 -17.62 8.82 4.05
N GLU A 69 -17.46 9.96 3.39
CA GLU A 69 -18.54 10.91 3.14
C GLU A 69 -18.61 11.21 1.63
N PRO A 70 -19.81 11.33 1.06
CA PRO A 70 -20.00 11.62 -0.36
C PRO A 70 -19.17 12.83 -0.82
N ASN A 71 -18.57 12.73 -2.00
CA ASN A 71 -17.78 13.80 -2.65
C ASN A 71 -16.56 14.29 -1.86
N THR A 72 -16.12 13.56 -0.82
CA THR A 72 -14.94 13.92 -0.03
C THR A 72 -13.75 13.03 -0.32
N GLN A 73 -12.55 13.60 -0.19
CA GLN A 73 -11.27 12.89 -0.25
C GLN A 73 -10.53 13.14 1.07
N GLU A 74 -10.13 12.05 1.74
CA GLU A 74 -9.42 12.13 3.02
C GLU A 74 -7.99 12.68 2.88
N PHE A 75 -7.40 12.57 1.69
CA PHE A 75 -6.05 13.05 1.40
C PHE A 75 -6.03 14.58 1.37
N THR A 76 -5.37 15.21 2.35
CA THR A 76 -5.41 16.66 2.53
C THR A 76 -4.71 17.42 1.40
N GLY A 77 -5.21 18.65 1.09
CA GLY A 77 -4.59 19.50 0.07
C GLY A 77 -3.14 19.88 0.39
N GLU A 78 -2.82 20.07 1.66
CA GLU A 78 -1.45 20.32 2.12
C GLU A 78 -0.51 19.16 1.78
N ASN A 79 -0.88 17.94 2.16
CA ASN A 79 -0.08 16.76 1.87
C ASN A 79 -0.02 16.45 0.37
N ARG A 80 -1.10 16.74 -0.37
CA ARG A 80 -1.11 16.63 -1.84
C ARG A 80 -0.03 17.50 -2.45
N LYS A 81 -0.02 18.78 -2.07
CA LYS A 81 0.99 19.73 -2.54
C LYS A 81 2.41 19.25 -2.23
N ILE A 82 2.67 18.77 -1.01
CA ILE A 82 4.01 18.23 -0.63
C ILE A 82 4.42 17.06 -1.52
N VAL A 83 3.48 16.16 -1.84
CA VAL A 83 3.75 14.99 -2.67
C VAL A 83 4.02 15.40 -4.12
N GLU A 84 3.18 16.27 -4.69
CA GLU A 84 3.28 16.73 -6.07
C GLU A 84 4.54 17.59 -6.29
N ASP A 85 4.85 18.51 -5.38
CA ASP A 85 6.07 19.36 -5.43
C ASP A 85 7.37 18.53 -5.41
N LYS A 86 7.33 17.30 -4.85
CA LYS A 86 8.46 16.37 -4.84
C LYS A 86 8.41 15.29 -5.92
N GLY A 87 7.51 15.46 -6.90
CA GLY A 87 7.37 14.55 -8.04
C GLY A 87 6.72 13.20 -7.72
N GLY A 88 6.01 13.09 -6.60
CA GLY A 88 5.20 11.90 -6.29
C GLY A 88 3.92 11.85 -7.13
N ILE A 89 3.52 10.66 -7.51
CA ILE A 89 2.30 10.40 -8.30
C ILE A 89 1.20 9.96 -7.35
N ILE A 90 0.06 10.64 -7.36
CA ILE A 90 -1.08 10.28 -6.51
C ILE A 90 -2.12 9.52 -7.34
N LEU A 91 -2.43 8.30 -6.91
CA LEU A 91 -3.45 7.44 -7.49
C LEU A 91 -4.65 7.34 -6.54
N THR A 92 -5.80 7.84 -6.98
CA THR A 92 -7.10 7.66 -6.32
C THR A 92 -8.01 6.83 -7.22
N THR A 93 -8.35 5.62 -6.81
CA THR A 93 -9.19 4.71 -7.57
C THR A 93 -9.92 3.73 -6.64
N THR A 94 -10.81 2.92 -7.18
CA THR A 94 -11.50 1.86 -6.45
C THR A 94 -10.49 0.86 -5.88
N HIS A 95 -10.74 0.41 -4.65
CA HIS A 95 -9.92 -0.61 -4.01
C HIS A 95 -10.07 -1.95 -4.72
N ALA A 96 -8.96 -2.56 -5.13
CA ALA A 96 -8.94 -3.78 -5.94
C ALA A 96 -9.69 -4.95 -5.30
N LEU A 97 -9.51 -5.16 -4.01
CA LEU A 97 -10.17 -6.23 -3.24
C LEU A 97 -11.50 -5.78 -2.62
N GLY A 98 -11.82 -4.50 -2.69
CA GLY A 98 -13.02 -3.91 -2.11
C GLY A 98 -14.18 -3.71 -3.07
N GLY A 99 -13.91 -3.56 -4.32
CA GLY A 99 -14.82 -3.46 -5.47
C GLY A 99 -16.30 -3.14 -5.24
N ILE A 100 -17.12 -3.48 -6.19
CA ILE A 100 -18.57 -3.25 -6.19
C ILE A 100 -19.30 -4.02 -5.07
N HIS A 101 -18.75 -5.15 -4.60
CA HIS A 101 -19.41 -5.95 -3.57
C HIS A 101 -19.55 -5.22 -2.22
N ARG A 102 -18.78 -4.15 -1.98
CA ARG A 102 -18.98 -3.29 -0.80
C ARG A 102 -20.33 -2.60 -0.79
N SER A 103 -20.97 -2.40 -1.93
CA SER A 103 -22.32 -1.83 -2.01
C SER A 103 -23.40 -2.77 -1.46
N LEU A 104 -23.09 -4.05 -1.27
CA LEU A 104 -23.99 -5.03 -0.67
C LEU A 104 -23.98 -5.00 0.86
N GLY A 105 -23.06 -4.24 1.45
CA GLY A 105 -22.99 -4.05 2.90
C GLY A 105 -23.98 -2.99 3.40
N PRO A 106 -24.24 -2.95 4.73
CA PRO A 106 -25.04 -1.89 5.33
C PRO A 106 -24.40 -0.53 5.07
N SER A 107 -25.23 0.48 4.83
CA SER A 107 -24.79 1.85 4.54
C SER A 107 -23.84 2.36 5.62
N GLY A 108 -22.63 2.74 5.21
CA GLY A 108 -21.64 3.34 6.12
C GLY A 108 -20.79 2.37 6.94
N GLY A 109 -20.98 1.05 6.81
CA GLY A 109 -20.18 0.05 7.50
C GLY A 109 -19.42 -0.89 6.55
N PRO A 110 -18.40 -1.62 7.04
CA PRO A 110 -17.91 -2.74 6.28
C PRO A 110 -19.05 -3.74 6.07
N PRO A 111 -19.19 -4.33 4.88
CA PRO A 111 -20.18 -5.38 4.68
C PRO A 111 -19.94 -6.50 5.71
N PRO A 112 -20.98 -7.22 6.12
CA PRO A 112 -20.77 -8.46 6.86
C PRO A 112 -19.82 -9.32 6.05
N PRO A 113 -19.10 -10.28 6.69
CA PRO A 113 -18.19 -11.14 5.97
C PRO A 113 -18.92 -11.70 4.76
N SER A 114 -18.65 -11.13 3.59
CA SER A 114 -19.24 -11.60 2.35
C SER A 114 -18.37 -12.75 1.86
N LEU A 115 -18.94 -13.69 1.17
CA LEU A 115 -18.21 -14.73 0.45
C LEU A 115 -17.73 -14.22 -0.91
N ALA A 116 -17.68 -12.90 -1.09
CA ALA A 116 -17.12 -12.32 -2.30
C ALA A 116 -15.64 -12.68 -2.41
N MET A 117 -15.19 -13.04 -3.58
CA MET A 117 -13.81 -13.48 -3.82
C MET A 117 -12.77 -12.48 -3.28
N GLY A 118 -13.01 -11.18 -3.47
CA GLY A 118 -12.13 -10.13 -2.96
C GLY A 118 -11.99 -10.12 -1.43
N ASP A 119 -13.07 -10.43 -0.69
CA ASP A 119 -13.02 -10.51 0.78
C ASP A 119 -12.24 -11.75 1.23
N VAL A 120 -12.43 -12.89 0.56
CA VAL A 120 -11.67 -14.12 0.87
C VAL A 120 -10.18 -13.87 0.66
N ILE A 121 -9.79 -13.29 -0.47
CA ILE A 121 -8.39 -12.93 -0.74
C ILE A 121 -7.87 -11.95 0.31
N ALA A 122 -8.65 -10.91 0.64
CA ALA A 122 -8.26 -9.91 1.63
C ALA A 122 -8.07 -10.54 3.02
N MET A 123 -8.95 -11.44 3.45
CA MET A 123 -8.84 -12.17 4.72
C MET A 123 -7.60 -13.06 4.73
N THR A 124 -7.35 -13.80 3.66
CA THR A 124 -6.16 -14.64 3.51
C THR A 124 -4.86 -13.84 3.63
N LEU A 125 -4.77 -12.70 2.93
CA LEU A 125 -3.60 -11.82 3.02
C LEU A 125 -3.43 -11.21 4.41
N ARG A 126 -4.53 -10.95 5.14
CA ARG A 126 -4.49 -10.45 6.52
C ARG A 126 -3.92 -11.46 7.51
N MET A 127 -3.88 -12.75 7.20
CA MET A 127 -3.18 -13.75 8.02
C MET A 127 -1.68 -13.41 8.14
N PHE A 128 -1.13 -12.72 7.14
CA PHE A 128 0.24 -12.20 7.18
C PHE A 128 0.35 -10.76 7.72
N GLY A 129 -0.78 -10.15 8.06
CA GLY A 129 -0.90 -8.79 8.55
C GLY A 129 -1.69 -7.86 7.63
N GLN A 130 -2.39 -6.87 8.24
CA GLN A 130 -3.17 -5.88 7.48
C GLN A 130 -2.29 -5.13 6.45
N GLY A 131 -1.07 -4.75 6.83
CA GLY A 131 -0.15 -4.06 5.95
C GLY A 131 0.25 -4.90 4.73
N THR A 132 0.37 -6.23 4.87
CA THR A 132 0.62 -7.16 3.76
C THR A 132 -0.54 -7.13 2.77
N LYS A 133 -1.79 -7.22 3.26
CA LYS A 133 -2.99 -7.10 2.42
C LYS A 133 -2.99 -5.79 1.64
N VAL A 134 -2.75 -4.67 2.33
CA VAL A 134 -2.72 -3.34 1.73
C VAL A 134 -1.61 -3.24 0.68
N ALA A 135 -0.40 -3.72 0.98
CA ALA A 135 0.72 -3.65 0.05
C ALA A 135 0.46 -4.43 -1.26
N CYS A 136 -0.13 -5.63 -1.18
CA CYS A 136 -0.51 -6.39 -2.37
C CYS A 136 -1.61 -5.69 -3.17
N GLU A 137 -2.64 -5.18 -2.48
CA GLU A 137 -3.77 -4.50 -3.13
C GLU A 137 -3.34 -3.25 -3.89
N ILE A 138 -2.55 -2.36 -3.26
CA ILE A 138 -2.12 -1.11 -3.89
C ILE A 138 -1.14 -1.34 -5.04
N ALA A 139 -0.37 -2.42 -5.02
CA ALA A 139 0.51 -2.77 -6.13
C ALA A 139 -0.30 -3.18 -7.37
N ALA A 140 -1.36 -3.98 -7.21
CA ALA A 140 -2.26 -4.32 -8.30
C ALA A 140 -3.02 -3.09 -8.82
N MET A 141 -3.50 -2.21 -7.92
CA MET A 141 -4.13 -0.93 -8.30
C MET A 141 -3.18 -0.04 -9.13
N ALA A 142 -1.90 0.00 -8.75
CA ALA A 142 -0.90 0.77 -9.49
C ALA A 142 -0.57 0.13 -10.84
N ALA A 143 -0.62 -1.20 -10.96
CA ALA A 143 -0.46 -1.91 -12.23
C ALA A 143 -1.64 -1.65 -13.17
N ASP A 144 -2.89 -1.75 -12.68
CA ASP A 144 -4.08 -1.45 -13.47
C ASP A 144 -4.09 0.00 -13.99
N ALA A 145 -3.51 0.92 -13.23
CA ALA A 145 -3.36 2.32 -13.64
C ALA A 145 -2.18 2.57 -14.60
N GLY A 146 -1.41 1.54 -14.99
CA GLY A 146 -0.23 1.66 -15.85
C GLY A 146 0.94 2.39 -15.19
N LEU A 147 0.93 2.54 -13.86
CA LEU A 147 1.96 3.25 -13.12
C LEU A 147 3.14 2.38 -12.75
N VAL A 148 2.98 1.06 -12.70
CA VAL A 148 4.06 0.08 -12.50
C VAL A 148 4.01 -0.97 -13.60
N ARG A 149 5.17 -1.54 -13.92
CA ARG A 149 5.29 -2.65 -14.86
C ARG A 149 5.14 -3.97 -14.11
N THR A 150 4.60 -4.99 -14.79
CA THR A 150 4.41 -6.34 -14.20
C THR A 150 5.67 -7.22 -14.31
N ASP A 151 6.66 -6.81 -15.10
CA ASP A 151 7.94 -7.48 -15.29
C ASP A 151 9.08 -6.90 -14.43
N GLU A 152 8.79 -5.91 -13.58
CA GLU A 152 9.75 -5.27 -12.68
C GLU A 152 9.35 -5.46 -11.22
N GLU A 153 10.35 -5.57 -10.34
CA GLU A 153 10.11 -5.58 -8.90
C GLU A 153 9.86 -4.16 -8.38
N VAL A 154 8.94 -4.03 -7.43
CA VAL A 154 8.67 -2.80 -6.70
C VAL A 154 8.76 -3.03 -5.20
N ILE A 155 8.99 -1.96 -4.43
CA ILE A 155 8.72 -2.00 -3.00
C ILE A 155 7.33 -1.43 -2.75
N SER A 156 6.47 -2.24 -2.15
CA SER A 156 5.13 -1.83 -1.76
C SER A 156 5.02 -1.71 -0.24
N ILE A 157 4.48 -0.57 0.22
CA ILE A 157 4.45 -0.18 1.63
C ILE A 157 3.00 0.00 2.08
N GLY A 158 2.59 -0.80 3.04
CA GLY A 158 1.29 -0.75 3.67
C GLY A 158 1.39 -0.53 5.18
N GLY A 159 0.24 -0.56 5.85
CA GLY A 159 0.20 -0.45 7.30
C GLY A 159 -1.14 -0.84 7.90
N THR A 160 -1.21 -0.78 9.22
CA THR A 160 -2.38 -1.11 10.04
C THR A 160 -2.94 0.17 10.66
N GLY A 161 -4.14 0.56 10.22
CA GLY A 161 -4.79 1.78 10.71
C GLY A 161 -4.10 3.05 10.20
N ARG A 162 -3.28 3.69 11.03
CA ARG A 162 -2.53 4.91 10.68
C ARG A 162 -1.03 4.63 10.62
N GLY A 163 -0.35 5.24 9.63
CA GLY A 163 1.08 5.05 9.40
C GLY A 163 1.39 3.80 8.56
N ALA A 164 2.68 3.49 8.43
CA ALA A 164 3.20 2.31 7.74
C ALA A 164 3.93 1.40 8.75
N ASP A 165 3.74 0.09 8.62
CA ASP A 165 4.37 -0.92 9.45
C ASP A 165 4.80 -2.16 8.66
N THR A 166 4.55 -2.16 7.36
CA THR A 166 4.82 -3.30 6.48
C THR A 166 5.43 -2.82 5.18
N ALA A 167 6.51 -3.44 4.77
CA ALA A 167 7.14 -3.24 3.47
C ALA A 167 7.46 -4.59 2.84
N LEU A 168 7.11 -4.73 1.57
CA LEU A 168 7.32 -5.93 0.76
C LEU A 168 8.14 -5.60 -0.49
N VAL A 169 9.00 -6.52 -0.91
CA VAL A 169 9.44 -6.59 -2.30
C VAL A 169 8.48 -7.49 -3.04
N LEU A 170 7.89 -7.00 -4.09
CA LEU A 170 6.98 -7.81 -4.89
C LEU A 170 7.08 -7.49 -6.38
N GLN A 171 6.73 -8.47 -7.18
CA GLN A 171 6.47 -8.31 -8.60
C GLN A 171 4.96 -8.13 -8.75
N PRO A 172 4.49 -6.95 -9.19
CA PRO A 172 3.06 -6.67 -9.31
C PRO A 172 2.44 -7.42 -10.48
N ASP A 173 1.12 -7.56 -10.47
CA ASP A 173 0.33 -7.90 -11.64
C ASP A 173 -1.01 -7.17 -11.58
N TYR A 174 -1.77 -7.20 -12.67
CA TYR A 174 -3.09 -6.60 -12.80
C TYR A 174 -4.13 -7.30 -11.90
N VAL A 175 -5.21 -6.61 -11.57
CA VAL A 175 -6.30 -7.19 -10.75
C VAL A 175 -6.89 -8.44 -11.41
N HIS A 176 -7.07 -8.44 -12.73
CA HIS A 176 -7.58 -9.61 -13.45
C HIS A 176 -6.57 -10.78 -13.56
N HIS A 177 -5.31 -10.55 -13.21
CA HIS A 177 -4.26 -11.56 -13.08
C HIS A 177 -3.68 -11.60 -11.65
N PHE A 178 -4.45 -11.23 -10.64
CA PHE A 178 -3.98 -11.00 -9.27
C PHE A 178 -3.14 -12.17 -8.70
N PHE A 179 -3.45 -13.40 -9.05
CA PHE A 179 -2.72 -14.57 -8.58
C PHE A 179 -1.34 -14.77 -9.24
N ASN A 180 -0.98 -13.97 -10.22
CA ASN A 180 0.39 -13.92 -10.76
C ASN A 180 1.29 -12.98 -9.95
N LEU A 181 0.73 -12.07 -9.15
CA LEU A 181 1.49 -11.24 -8.22
C LEU A 181 2.36 -12.13 -7.33
N ARG A 182 3.63 -11.77 -7.15
CA ARG A 182 4.59 -12.53 -6.34
C ARG A 182 5.16 -11.66 -5.24
N VAL A 183 4.90 -12.02 -4.00
CA VAL A 183 5.61 -11.47 -2.84
C VAL A 183 6.97 -12.15 -2.78
N LYS A 184 8.03 -11.43 -3.13
CA LYS A 184 9.41 -11.94 -3.16
C LYS A 184 10.04 -11.91 -1.78
N GLU A 185 9.78 -10.82 -1.02
CA GLU A 185 10.34 -10.64 0.32
C GLU A 185 9.39 -9.87 1.23
N ILE A 186 9.44 -10.18 2.51
CA ILE A 186 8.87 -9.35 3.58
C ILE A 186 10.05 -8.64 4.24
N ILE A 187 10.14 -7.32 4.07
CA ILE A 187 11.21 -6.51 4.65
C ILE A 187 10.95 -6.28 6.15
N CYS A 188 9.72 -5.91 6.47
CA CYS A 188 9.26 -5.72 7.84
C CYS A 188 7.74 -5.86 7.94
N LYS A 189 7.26 -6.25 9.12
CA LYS A 189 5.83 -6.30 9.48
C LYS A 189 5.66 -6.40 11.00
N PRO A 190 4.47 -6.13 11.55
CA PRO A 190 4.16 -6.50 12.93
C PRO A 190 4.22 -8.02 13.16
N ARG A 191 4.54 -8.43 14.39
CA ARG A 191 4.72 -9.85 14.78
C ARG A 191 3.43 -10.48 15.33
N PHE A 192 2.31 -9.92 15.24
CA PHE A 192 1.07 -10.55 15.76
C PHE A 192 0.65 -11.77 14.96
#